data_506184d8981bf016a027005b8610b0b0
#
_entry.id   506184d8981bf016a027005b8610b0b0
#
_cell.length_a   1.000
_cell.length_b   1.000
_cell.length_c   1.000
_cell.angle_alpha   90.00
_cell.angle_beta   90.00
_cell.angle_gamma   90.00
#
_symmetry.space_group_name_H-M   'P 1'
#
loop_
_entity.id
_entity.type
_entity.pdbx_description
1 polymer ?
#
loop_
_entity_poly.entity_id
_entity_poly.type
_entity_poly.pdbx_seq_one_letter_code
_entity_poly.pdbx_strand_id
1 'polypeptide(L)'
;LDMMYVDTLNADEVIGNGINAMLRSLDPYTVFYPEDKVKELNLMISGKYAGIGALIRYNLKLDNVVIDEPYENMPAAEAGLKKGDIILSINDSAMHKKTTTYVSNHLRGDVGTTFLLKIKRPSTGKIMKLKLTRKSIQMPAVPYYGLQQNGIGYLNLNSFTVDCSKDVRRAFIEMKKEGMKSLVLDLRNNGGGSLQEAINIVNMFVPKGLTLVNTKGKLQRANREYKTAVEPIDTLMPIVVLVN
;
A
#
# COMPACT_ATOMS: atom_id res chain seq x y z
N LEU A 1 35.81 12.40 0.97
CA LEU A 1 35.15 12.25 -0.33
C LEU A 1 34.71 13.60 -0.87
N ASP A 2 33.97 14.38 -0.10
CA ASP A 2 33.38 15.66 -0.51
C ASP A 2 34.42 16.68 -1.03
N MET A 3 35.65 16.69 -0.44
CA MET A 3 36.73 17.61 -0.85
C MET A 3 37.53 17.15 -2.08
N MET A 4 37.41 15.88 -2.47
CA MET A 4 38.28 15.28 -3.50
C MET A 4 37.51 14.71 -4.69
N TYR A 5 36.19 14.64 -4.61
CA TYR A 5 35.35 14.14 -5.70
C TYR A 5 35.03 15.27 -6.68
N VAL A 6 34.92 14.95 -7.97
CA VAL A 6 34.75 15.94 -9.04
C VAL A 6 33.41 16.66 -9.01
N ASP A 7 32.33 15.94 -8.60
CA ASP A 7 30.98 16.48 -8.52
C ASP A 7 30.56 16.74 -7.07
N THR A 8 29.54 17.58 -6.90
CA THR A 8 28.90 17.80 -5.59
C THR A 8 28.22 16.52 -5.10
N LEU A 9 28.63 16.02 -3.95
CA LEU A 9 28.06 14.81 -3.35
C LEU A 9 26.86 15.14 -2.45
N ASN A 10 25.81 14.34 -2.55
CA ASN A 10 24.76 14.32 -1.55
C ASN A 10 25.22 13.40 -0.41
N ALA A 11 25.61 13.96 0.73
CA ALA A 11 26.15 13.23 1.87
C ALA A 11 25.16 12.16 2.39
N ASP A 12 23.88 12.48 2.50
CA ASP A 12 22.84 11.57 3.01
C ASP A 12 22.67 10.35 2.09
N GLU A 13 22.72 10.58 0.77
CA GLU A 13 22.64 9.51 -0.22
C GLU A 13 23.86 8.59 -0.18
N VAL A 14 25.06 9.16 -0.12
CA VAL A 14 26.32 8.40 -0.06
C VAL A 14 26.41 7.58 1.22
N ILE A 15 26.06 8.18 2.37
CA ILE A 15 26.04 7.51 3.67
C ILE A 15 24.98 6.40 3.67
N GLY A 16 23.78 6.68 3.20
CA GLY A 16 22.68 5.71 3.11
C GLY A 16 23.02 4.51 2.24
N ASN A 17 23.69 4.73 1.10
CA ASN A 17 24.20 3.68 0.23
C ASN A 17 25.27 2.82 0.92
N GLY A 18 26.19 3.45 1.68
CA GLY A 18 27.19 2.77 2.46
C GLY A 18 26.58 1.89 3.56
N ILE A 19 25.61 2.41 4.31
CA ILE A 19 24.88 1.65 5.34
C ILE A 19 24.18 0.44 4.71
N ASN A 20 23.44 0.64 3.63
CA ASN A 20 22.73 -0.46 2.95
C ASN A 20 23.69 -1.51 2.38
N ALA A 21 24.87 -1.11 1.89
CA ALA A 21 25.90 -2.05 1.44
C ALA A 21 26.41 -2.92 2.60
N MET A 22 26.64 -2.34 3.78
CA MET A 22 27.01 -3.10 4.98
C MET A 22 25.90 -4.05 5.43
N LEU A 23 24.64 -3.61 5.42
CA LEU A 23 23.49 -4.43 5.85
C LEU A 23 23.24 -5.61 4.91
N ARG A 24 23.45 -5.45 3.61
CA ARG A 24 23.35 -6.55 2.62
C ARG A 24 24.31 -7.71 2.89
N SER A 25 25.41 -7.48 3.62
CA SER A 25 26.31 -8.57 4.03
C SER A 25 25.69 -9.46 5.13
N LEU A 26 24.65 -9.02 5.80
CA LEU A 26 23.93 -9.78 6.83
C LEU A 26 22.88 -10.68 6.22
N ASP A 27 21.96 -10.07 5.46
CA ASP A 27 20.87 -10.74 4.75
C ASP A 27 20.25 -9.78 3.70
N PRO A 28 19.42 -10.28 2.75
CA PRO A 28 18.78 -9.44 1.73
C PRO A 28 17.60 -8.58 2.23
N TYR A 29 17.13 -8.79 3.46
CA TYR A 29 15.91 -8.17 4.00
C TYR A 29 16.21 -7.05 4.99
N THR A 30 17.41 -7.02 5.57
CA THR A 30 17.84 -5.96 6.49
C THR A 30 18.11 -4.68 5.71
N VAL A 31 17.27 -3.66 5.89
CA VAL A 31 17.31 -2.40 5.15
C VAL A 31 17.32 -1.22 6.10
N PHE A 32 18.13 -0.21 5.80
CA PHE A 32 18.10 1.08 6.47
C PHE A 32 17.05 2.01 5.80
N TYR A 33 16.14 2.52 6.58
CA TYR A 33 15.19 3.55 6.16
C TYR A 33 15.65 4.90 6.73
N PRO A 34 16.18 5.82 5.90
CA PRO A 34 16.48 7.17 6.32
C PRO A 34 15.20 7.93 6.69
N GLU A 35 15.34 9.03 7.43
CA GLU A 35 14.20 9.78 8.00
C GLU A 35 13.18 10.23 6.93
N ASP A 36 13.66 10.65 5.77
CA ASP A 36 12.82 11.04 4.62
C ASP A 36 11.96 9.89 4.07
N LYS A 37 12.41 8.62 4.24
CA LYS A 37 11.69 7.40 3.81
C LYS A 37 10.85 6.74 4.90
N VAL A 38 10.91 7.22 6.14
CA VAL A 38 10.06 6.69 7.23
C VAL A 38 8.57 6.81 6.90
N LYS A 39 8.16 7.84 6.13
CA LYS A 39 6.78 7.98 5.66
C LYS A 39 6.35 6.80 4.75
N GLU A 40 7.25 6.28 3.93
CA GLU A 40 6.99 5.10 3.08
C GLU A 40 6.84 3.83 3.92
N LEU A 41 7.70 3.65 4.92
CA LEU A 41 7.58 2.54 5.87
C LEU A 41 6.27 2.59 6.65
N ASN A 42 5.88 3.77 7.14
CA ASN A 42 4.62 3.96 7.84
C ASN A 42 3.41 3.69 6.94
N LEU A 43 3.47 4.04 5.66
CA LEU A 43 2.45 3.69 4.68
C LEU A 43 2.33 2.17 4.51
N MET A 44 3.46 1.47 4.38
CA MET A 44 3.49 0.02 4.23
C MET A 44 2.85 -0.70 5.43
N ILE A 45 3.12 -0.22 6.65
CA ILE A 45 2.62 -0.82 7.88
C ILE A 45 1.15 -0.44 8.15
N SER A 46 0.82 0.85 8.03
CA SER A 46 -0.52 1.36 8.38
C SER A 46 -1.53 1.29 7.25
N GLY A 47 -1.06 1.28 5.99
CA GLY A 47 -1.91 1.44 4.82
C GLY A 47 -2.51 2.85 4.67
N LYS A 48 -2.05 3.81 5.50
CA LYS A 48 -2.57 5.19 5.52
C LYS A 48 -1.59 6.15 4.90
N TYR A 49 -2.08 6.99 4.00
CA TYR A 49 -1.31 8.11 3.48
C TYR A 49 -2.17 9.37 3.44
N ALA A 50 -1.54 10.52 3.43
CA ALA A 50 -2.24 11.77 3.24
C ALA A 50 -2.18 12.20 1.77
N GLY A 51 -3.34 12.43 1.17
CA GLY A 51 -3.45 12.73 -0.25
C GLY A 51 -4.87 13.13 -0.66
N ILE A 52 -5.20 12.90 -1.91
CA ILE A 52 -6.50 13.28 -2.50
C ILE A 52 -7.47 12.10 -2.68
N GLY A 53 -7.02 10.85 -2.51
CA GLY A 53 -7.86 9.66 -2.72
C GLY A 53 -8.25 9.47 -4.17
N ALA A 54 -7.26 9.28 -5.04
CA ALA A 54 -7.47 8.92 -6.43
C ALA A 54 -6.37 7.98 -6.93
N LEU A 55 -6.74 7.03 -7.76
CA LEU A 55 -5.82 6.28 -8.59
C LEU A 55 -5.40 7.17 -9.77
N ILE A 56 -4.10 7.22 -10.04
CA ILE A 56 -3.53 7.95 -11.16
C ILE A 56 -2.70 7.03 -12.03
N ARG A 57 -2.65 7.31 -13.33
CA ARG A 57 -1.81 6.56 -14.27
C ARG A 57 -1.15 7.48 -15.29
N TYR A 58 -0.03 7.05 -15.82
CA TYR A 58 0.63 7.75 -16.92
C TYR A 58 -0.06 7.43 -18.25
N ASN A 59 -0.32 8.44 -19.03
CA ASN A 59 -0.85 8.30 -20.37
C ASN A 59 0.25 8.65 -21.41
N LEU A 60 0.77 7.62 -22.08
CA LEU A 60 1.86 7.74 -23.04
C LEU A 60 1.53 8.67 -24.23
N LYS A 61 0.26 8.70 -24.68
CA LYS A 61 -0.17 9.54 -25.82
C LYS A 61 -0.21 11.02 -25.47
N LEU A 62 -0.44 11.35 -24.20
CA LEU A 62 -0.56 12.72 -23.71
C LEU A 62 0.71 13.21 -23.03
N ASP A 63 1.66 12.33 -22.79
CA ASP A 63 2.87 12.58 -21.98
C ASP A 63 2.54 13.22 -20.62
N ASN A 64 1.44 12.76 -20.01
CA ASN A 64 0.93 13.29 -18.76
C ASN A 64 0.32 12.21 -17.87
N VAL A 65 0.31 12.47 -16.57
CA VAL A 65 -0.45 11.70 -15.62
C VAL A 65 -1.93 12.13 -15.66
N VAL A 66 -2.81 11.14 -15.63
CA VAL A 66 -4.26 11.34 -15.64
C VAL A 66 -4.89 10.71 -14.40
N ILE A 67 -6.04 11.24 -13.98
CA ILE A 67 -6.89 10.60 -12.98
C ILE A 67 -7.47 9.33 -13.63
N ASP A 68 -7.20 8.17 -13.03
CA ASP A 68 -7.80 6.92 -13.49
C ASP A 68 -9.10 6.61 -12.74
N GLU A 69 -9.09 6.81 -11.42
CA GLU A 69 -10.28 6.63 -10.60
C GLU A 69 -10.22 7.51 -9.34
N PRO A 70 -11.13 8.48 -9.17
CA PRO A 70 -11.30 9.18 -7.91
C PRO A 70 -12.11 8.29 -6.95
N TYR A 71 -11.62 8.08 -5.72
CA TYR A 71 -12.32 7.27 -4.72
C TYR A 71 -13.50 8.05 -4.14
N GLU A 72 -14.63 7.36 -3.94
CA GLU A 72 -15.80 7.94 -3.34
C GLU A 72 -15.54 8.50 -1.94
N ASN A 73 -16.20 9.62 -1.60
CA ASN A 73 -16.07 10.31 -0.31
C ASN A 73 -14.65 10.81 0.00
N MET A 74 -13.80 10.95 -1.01
CA MET A 74 -12.45 11.46 -0.90
C MET A 74 -12.27 12.81 -1.57
N PRO A 75 -11.25 13.61 -1.21
CA PRO A 75 -11.06 14.96 -1.72
C PRO A 75 -11.11 15.09 -3.25
N ALA A 76 -10.60 14.09 -3.98
CA ALA A 76 -10.65 14.07 -5.43
C ALA A 76 -12.09 14.04 -5.97
N ALA A 77 -12.92 13.15 -5.44
CA ALA A 77 -14.33 13.04 -5.83
C ALA A 77 -15.14 14.26 -5.37
N GLU A 78 -14.91 14.72 -4.13
CA GLU A 78 -15.57 15.92 -3.58
C GLU A 78 -15.26 17.17 -4.40
N ALA A 79 -14.03 17.30 -4.93
CA ALA A 79 -13.65 18.39 -5.83
C ALA A 79 -14.16 18.22 -7.28
N GLY A 80 -14.87 17.14 -7.58
CA GLY A 80 -15.44 16.87 -8.88
C GLY A 80 -14.45 16.39 -9.95
N LEU A 81 -13.30 15.83 -9.53
CA LEU A 81 -12.38 15.14 -10.44
C LEU A 81 -13.07 13.92 -11.06
N LYS A 82 -12.74 13.64 -12.31
CA LYS A 82 -13.31 12.52 -13.07
C LYS A 82 -12.21 11.70 -13.73
N LYS A 83 -12.53 10.46 -14.01
CA LYS A 83 -11.68 9.58 -14.83
C LYS A 83 -11.32 10.26 -16.15
N GLY A 84 -10.04 10.26 -16.48
CA GLY A 84 -9.49 10.88 -17.68
C GLY A 84 -9.08 12.34 -17.52
N ASP A 85 -9.33 13.01 -16.39
CA ASP A 85 -8.84 14.37 -16.15
C ASP A 85 -7.31 14.38 -16.17
N ILE A 86 -6.74 15.26 -16.99
CA ILE A 86 -5.28 15.38 -17.20
C ILE A 86 -4.71 16.35 -16.17
N ILE A 87 -3.72 15.92 -15.40
CA ILE A 87 -3.05 16.76 -14.42
C ILE A 87 -2.04 17.67 -15.13
N LEU A 88 -2.28 18.98 -15.12
CA LEU A 88 -1.42 19.97 -15.78
C LEU A 88 -0.39 20.58 -14.83
N SER A 89 -0.82 20.98 -13.62
CA SER A 89 0.09 21.49 -12.59
C SER A 89 -0.46 21.25 -11.19
N ILE A 90 0.46 21.18 -10.22
CA ILE A 90 0.18 21.15 -8.79
C ILE A 90 0.86 22.35 -8.18
N ASN A 91 0.07 23.26 -7.58
CA ASN A 91 0.48 24.62 -7.31
C ASN A 91 1.02 25.24 -8.62
N ASP A 92 2.25 25.77 -8.62
CA ASP A 92 2.90 26.36 -9.80
C ASP A 92 3.81 25.39 -10.55
N SER A 93 3.94 24.14 -10.06
CA SER A 93 4.79 23.12 -10.67
C SER A 93 4.07 22.41 -11.81
N ALA A 94 4.62 22.49 -13.03
CA ALA A 94 4.10 21.78 -14.20
C ALA A 94 4.33 20.27 -14.09
N MET A 95 3.30 19.48 -14.49
CA MET A 95 3.32 18.01 -14.39
C MET A 95 3.46 17.31 -15.75
N HIS A 96 3.67 18.06 -16.83
CA HIS A 96 3.93 17.50 -18.15
C HIS A 96 5.27 16.74 -18.18
N LYS A 97 5.28 15.56 -18.79
CA LYS A 97 6.44 14.64 -18.87
C LYS A 97 7.00 14.19 -17.51
N LYS A 98 6.21 14.29 -16.44
CA LYS A 98 6.60 13.80 -15.12
C LYS A 98 6.07 12.40 -14.88
N THR A 99 6.86 11.57 -14.19
CA THR A 99 6.46 10.19 -13.84
C THR A 99 5.28 10.17 -12.88
N THR A 100 4.55 9.05 -12.84
CA THR A 100 3.45 8.84 -11.87
C THR A 100 3.94 9.02 -10.44
N THR A 101 5.14 8.52 -10.11
CA THR A 101 5.76 8.68 -8.79
C THR A 101 5.98 10.15 -8.44
N TYR A 102 6.54 10.94 -9.38
CA TYR A 102 6.76 12.36 -9.16
C TYR A 102 5.44 13.10 -8.87
N VAL A 103 4.42 12.87 -9.70
CA VAL A 103 3.10 13.50 -9.51
C VAL A 103 2.44 13.03 -8.21
N SER A 104 2.51 11.74 -7.89
CA SER A 104 2.00 11.18 -6.64
C SER A 104 2.62 11.85 -5.41
N ASN A 105 3.94 12.06 -5.41
CA ASN A 105 4.63 12.72 -4.30
C ASN A 105 4.17 14.17 -4.10
N HIS A 106 3.81 14.89 -5.19
CA HIS A 106 3.27 16.25 -5.10
C HIS A 106 1.80 16.28 -4.66
N LEU A 107 1.02 15.25 -4.99
CA LEU A 107 -0.36 15.10 -4.52
C LEU A 107 -0.42 14.71 -3.03
N ARG A 108 0.59 13.99 -2.53
CA ARG A 108 0.75 13.65 -1.11
C ARG A 108 1.31 14.82 -0.32
N GLY A 109 1.22 14.75 1.00
CA GLY A 109 1.74 15.77 1.91
C GLY A 109 1.13 15.57 3.30
N ASP A 110 1.17 16.56 4.17
CA ASP A 110 0.60 16.43 5.51
C ASP A 110 -0.93 16.59 5.48
N VAL A 111 -1.64 15.85 6.35
CA VAL A 111 -3.10 15.92 6.47
C VAL A 111 -3.52 17.35 6.78
N GLY A 112 -4.61 17.82 6.13
CA GLY A 112 -5.15 19.16 6.31
C GLY A 112 -4.47 20.24 5.47
N THR A 113 -3.33 19.96 4.84
CA THR A 113 -2.69 20.93 3.93
C THR A 113 -3.46 21.06 2.63
N THR A 114 -3.48 22.27 2.06
CA THR A 114 -4.19 22.57 0.81
C THR A 114 -3.22 22.90 -0.32
N PHE A 115 -3.65 22.63 -1.53
CA PHE A 115 -2.92 22.99 -2.74
C PHE A 115 -3.88 23.26 -3.91
N LEU A 116 -3.37 23.87 -4.97
CA LEU A 116 -4.10 24.12 -6.22
C LEU A 116 -3.74 23.06 -7.24
N LEU A 117 -4.75 22.36 -7.74
CA LEU A 117 -4.63 21.39 -8.82
C LEU A 117 -5.21 21.99 -10.11
N LYS A 118 -4.40 22.12 -11.15
CA LYS A 118 -4.85 22.51 -12.48
C LYS A 118 -5.00 21.27 -13.34
N ILE A 119 -6.18 21.08 -13.90
CA ILE A 119 -6.49 19.95 -14.78
C ILE A 119 -7.06 20.42 -16.11
N LYS A 120 -6.97 19.54 -17.13
CA LYS A 120 -7.76 19.64 -18.37
C LYS A 120 -8.69 18.45 -18.46
N ARG A 121 -9.97 18.71 -18.67
CA ARG A 121 -10.99 17.66 -18.86
C ARG A 121 -11.20 17.41 -20.34
N PRO A 122 -10.74 16.26 -20.89
CA PRO A 122 -10.82 15.98 -22.33
C PRO A 122 -12.25 16.01 -22.88
N SER A 123 -13.21 15.48 -22.10
CA SER A 123 -14.63 15.40 -22.51
C SER A 123 -15.28 16.76 -22.80
N THR A 124 -14.76 17.84 -22.22
CA THR A 124 -15.30 19.21 -22.40
C THR A 124 -14.28 20.20 -22.94
N GLY A 125 -13.00 19.80 -23.03
CA GLY A 125 -11.88 20.68 -23.37
C GLY A 125 -11.54 21.73 -22.30
N LYS A 126 -12.30 21.81 -21.20
CA LYS A 126 -12.15 22.83 -20.16
C LYS A 126 -10.90 22.62 -19.32
N ILE A 127 -10.24 23.72 -19.00
CA ILE A 127 -9.16 23.78 -18.00
C ILE A 127 -9.79 24.31 -16.70
N MET A 128 -9.54 23.62 -15.60
CA MET A 128 -10.08 23.97 -14.28
C MET A 128 -8.96 24.06 -13.27
N LYS A 129 -9.10 24.98 -12.32
CA LYS A 129 -8.26 25.09 -11.11
C LYS A 129 -9.11 24.69 -9.92
N LEU A 130 -8.68 23.67 -9.22
CA LEU A 130 -9.39 23.09 -8.07
C LEU A 130 -8.52 23.24 -6.83
N LYS A 131 -9.07 23.73 -5.74
CA LYS A 131 -8.40 23.74 -4.43
C LYS A 131 -8.75 22.45 -3.73
N LEU A 132 -7.74 21.64 -3.39
CA LEU A 132 -7.91 20.37 -2.68
C LEU A 132 -7.24 20.45 -1.31
N THR A 133 -7.85 19.78 -0.33
CA THR A 133 -7.28 19.56 1.00
C THR A 133 -6.91 18.10 1.15
N ARG A 134 -5.69 17.82 1.57
CA ARG A 134 -5.24 16.44 1.79
C ARG A 134 -5.94 15.85 3.00
N LYS A 135 -6.51 14.67 2.83
CA LYS A 135 -7.08 13.87 3.92
C LYS A 135 -6.26 12.60 4.14
N SER A 136 -6.39 11.99 5.31
CA SER A 136 -5.87 10.64 5.54
C SER A 136 -6.70 9.65 4.73
N ILE A 137 -6.03 8.93 3.84
CA ILE A 137 -6.63 7.93 2.95
C ILE A 137 -6.21 6.56 3.44
N GLN A 138 -7.16 5.69 3.74
CA GLN A 138 -6.90 4.29 4.03
C GLN A 138 -6.91 3.50 2.72
N MET A 139 -5.79 2.89 2.37
CA MET A 139 -5.74 1.95 1.26
C MET A 139 -6.43 0.64 1.68
N PRO A 140 -7.34 0.09 0.87
CA PRO A 140 -7.95 -1.18 1.19
C PRO A 140 -6.88 -2.29 1.16
N ALA A 141 -6.73 -3.02 2.26
CA ALA A 141 -5.86 -4.18 2.32
C ALA A 141 -6.39 -5.32 1.45
N VAL A 142 -7.72 -5.46 1.41
CA VAL A 142 -8.47 -6.41 0.57
C VAL A 142 -9.21 -5.62 -0.52
N PRO A 143 -8.57 -5.32 -1.67
CA PRO A 143 -9.19 -4.53 -2.73
C PRO A 143 -10.28 -5.30 -3.48
N TYR A 144 -10.22 -6.62 -3.46
CA TYR A 144 -11.20 -7.48 -4.12
C TYR A 144 -11.37 -8.81 -3.38
N TYR A 145 -12.58 -9.26 -3.27
CA TYR A 145 -12.99 -10.62 -2.91
C TYR A 145 -14.31 -10.96 -3.57
N GLY A 146 -14.58 -12.24 -3.74
CA GLY A 146 -15.86 -12.70 -4.29
C GLY A 146 -15.88 -14.19 -4.57
N LEU A 147 -17.10 -14.72 -4.69
CA LEU A 147 -17.33 -16.12 -5.03
C LEU A 147 -17.22 -16.32 -6.54
N GLN A 148 -16.37 -17.24 -6.93
CA GLN A 148 -16.21 -17.71 -8.30
C GLN A 148 -17.11 -18.91 -8.57
N GLN A 149 -17.11 -19.40 -9.82
CA GLN A 149 -17.84 -20.63 -10.19
C GLN A 149 -17.40 -21.81 -9.30
N ASN A 150 -18.31 -22.77 -9.12
CA ASN A 150 -18.08 -24.00 -8.33
C ASN A 150 -17.84 -23.79 -6.82
N GLY A 151 -18.18 -22.60 -6.29
CA GLY A 151 -18.02 -22.30 -4.85
C GLY A 151 -16.59 -22.00 -4.44
N ILE A 152 -15.74 -21.53 -5.36
CA ILE A 152 -14.38 -21.10 -5.04
C ILE A 152 -14.42 -19.62 -4.62
N GLY A 153 -14.09 -19.33 -3.38
CA GLY A 153 -13.86 -17.96 -2.93
C GLY A 153 -12.49 -17.48 -3.39
N TYR A 154 -12.43 -16.26 -3.90
CA TYR A 154 -11.18 -15.58 -4.22
C TYR A 154 -11.07 -14.33 -3.36
N LEU A 155 -9.91 -14.14 -2.71
CA LEU A 155 -9.61 -13.00 -1.87
C LEU A 155 -8.20 -12.52 -2.18
N ASN A 156 -8.08 -11.26 -2.62
CA ASN A 156 -6.79 -10.60 -2.83
C ASN A 156 -6.42 -9.79 -1.60
N LEU A 157 -5.23 -10.04 -1.03
CA LEU A 157 -4.66 -9.30 0.09
C LEU A 157 -3.36 -8.63 -0.35
N ASN A 158 -3.40 -7.32 -0.57
CA ASN A 158 -2.27 -6.55 -1.11
C ASN A 158 -1.17 -6.27 -0.08
N SER A 159 -1.51 -6.19 1.21
CA SER A 159 -0.54 -5.90 2.28
C SER A 159 -1.11 -6.28 3.63
N PHE A 160 -0.23 -6.63 4.58
CA PHE A 160 -0.60 -6.90 5.97
C PHE A 160 -0.62 -5.59 6.78
N THR A 161 -1.48 -4.64 6.36
CA THR A 161 -1.68 -3.38 7.08
C THR A 161 -2.44 -3.58 8.38
N VAL A 162 -2.34 -2.62 9.30
CA VAL A 162 -3.07 -2.64 10.57
C VAL A 162 -4.57 -2.84 10.32
N ASP A 163 -5.18 -3.76 11.07
CA ASP A 163 -6.59 -4.17 11.00
C ASP A 163 -7.00 -4.94 9.72
N CYS A 164 -6.07 -5.29 8.82
CA CYS A 164 -6.41 -6.04 7.60
C CYS A 164 -7.05 -7.42 7.90
N SER A 165 -6.72 -8.04 9.03
CA SER A 165 -7.33 -9.29 9.45
C SER A 165 -8.84 -9.18 9.66
N LYS A 166 -9.36 -8.00 10.04
CA LYS A 166 -10.80 -7.75 10.15
C LYS A 166 -11.46 -7.75 8.78
N ASP A 167 -10.80 -7.16 7.77
CA ASP A 167 -11.31 -7.15 6.40
C ASP A 167 -11.31 -8.55 5.78
N VAL A 168 -10.22 -9.31 5.97
CA VAL A 168 -10.13 -10.71 5.55
C VAL A 168 -11.23 -11.55 6.22
N ARG A 169 -11.43 -11.37 7.53
CA ARG A 169 -12.48 -12.06 8.29
C ARG A 169 -13.87 -11.77 7.75
N ARG A 170 -14.17 -10.49 7.49
CA ARG A 170 -15.45 -10.06 6.93
C ARG A 170 -15.68 -10.71 5.57
N ALA A 171 -14.72 -10.56 4.65
CA ALA A 171 -14.80 -11.13 3.30
C ALA A 171 -14.98 -12.65 3.33
N PHE A 172 -14.23 -13.36 4.19
CA PHE A 172 -14.35 -14.80 4.36
C PHE A 172 -15.75 -15.22 4.83
N ILE A 173 -16.29 -14.55 5.86
CA ILE A 173 -17.62 -14.85 6.40
C ILE A 173 -18.71 -14.57 5.36
N GLU A 174 -18.61 -13.49 4.60
CA GLU A 174 -19.55 -13.15 3.53
C GLU A 174 -19.56 -14.21 2.44
N MET A 175 -18.40 -14.56 1.88
CA MET A 175 -18.29 -15.62 0.87
C MET A 175 -18.75 -16.99 1.40
N LYS A 176 -18.51 -17.28 2.69
CA LYS A 176 -18.99 -18.54 3.31
C LYS A 176 -20.52 -18.59 3.38
N LYS A 177 -21.18 -17.48 3.70
CA LYS A 177 -22.65 -17.38 3.67
C LYS A 177 -23.22 -17.57 2.26
N GLU A 178 -22.48 -17.19 1.22
CA GLU A 178 -22.84 -17.37 -0.18
C GLU A 178 -22.54 -18.81 -0.69
N GLY A 179 -22.03 -19.70 0.15
CA GLY A 179 -21.79 -21.09 -0.20
C GLY A 179 -20.36 -21.42 -0.66
N MET A 180 -19.36 -20.64 -0.23
CA MET A 180 -17.96 -20.93 -0.49
C MET A 180 -17.55 -22.31 0.06
N LYS A 181 -16.88 -23.10 -0.77
CA LYS A 181 -16.39 -24.47 -0.47
C LYS A 181 -14.88 -24.55 -0.36
N SER A 182 -14.15 -23.62 -0.97
CA SER A 182 -12.69 -23.50 -0.94
C SER A 182 -12.28 -22.04 -1.12
N LEU A 183 -11.09 -21.68 -0.66
CA LEU A 183 -10.56 -20.30 -0.72
C LEU A 183 -9.26 -20.25 -1.52
N VAL A 184 -9.16 -19.32 -2.44
CA VAL A 184 -7.90 -18.86 -3.04
C VAL A 184 -7.54 -17.54 -2.36
N LEU A 185 -6.46 -17.55 -1.56
CA LEU A 185 -5.87 -16.35 -0.96
C LEU A 185 -4.72 -15.87 -1.84
N ASP A 186 -4.91 -14.74 -2.51
CA ASP A 186 -3.91 -14.18 -3.42
C ASP A 186 -3.04 -13.15 -2.69
N LEU A 187 -1.77 -13.53 -2.49
CA LEU A 187 -0.72 -12.69 -1.92
C LEU A 187 0.30 -12.24 -2.97
N ARG A 188 0.03 -12.41 -4.25
CA ARG A 188 0.95 -11.95 -5.29
C ARG A 188 1.12 -10.43 -5.21
N ASN A 189 2.37 -9.97 -5.30
CA ASN A 189 2.79 -8.59 -5.10
C ASN A 189 2.54 -8.03 -3.67
N ASN A 190 2.23 -8.89 -2.69
CA ASN A 190 2.16 -8.49 -1.30
C ASN A 190 3.57 -8.33 -0.72
N GLY A 191 3.98 -7.10 -0.44
CA GLY A 191 5.28 -6.78 0.11
C GLY A 191 5.46 -7.06 1.61
N GLY A 192 4.44 -7.65 2.28
CA GLY A 192 4.46 -7.92 3.72
C GLY A 192 3.67 -6.88 4.54
N GLY A 193 4.17 -6.59 5.76
CA GLY A 193 3.56 -5.65 6.69
C GLY A 193 3.64 -6.15 8.14
N SER A 194 2.54 -6.07 8.88
CA SER A 194 2.48 -6.46 10.29
C SER A 194 2.48 -7.98 10.46
N LEU A 195 3.49 -8.51 11.17
CA LEU A 195 3.52 -9.92 11.59
C LEU A 195 2.29 -10.28 12.42
N GLN A 196 1.82 -9.38 13.29
CA GLN A 196 0.64 -9.63 14.12
C GLN A 196 -0.62 -9.83 13.27
N GLU A 197 -0.78 -9.06 12.19
CA GLU A 197 -1.92 -9.21 11.29
C GLU A 197 -1.86 -10.55 10.51
N ALA A 198 -0.68 -10.97 10.10
CA ALA A 198 -0.50 -12.29 9.49
C ALA A 198 -0.89 -13.41 10.47
N ILE A 199 -0.45 -13.32 11.73
CA ILE A 199 -0.83 -14.26 12.80
C ILE A 199 -2.35 -14.25 13.01
N ASN A 200 -2.98 -13.06 13.04
CA ASN A 200 -4.42 -12.93 13.21
C ASN A 200 -5.19 -13.59 12.05
N ILE A 201 -4.68 -13.52 10.83
CA ILE A 201 -5.29 -14.20 9.68
C ILE A 201 -5.13 -15.72 9.79
N VAL A 202 -3.94 -16.21 10.11
CA VAL A 202 -3.70 -17.65 10.28
C VAL A 202 -4.54 -18.22 11.42
N ASN A 203 -4.75 -17.47 12.50
CA ASN A 203 -5.64 -17.85 13.60
C ASN A 203 -7.09 -18.16 13.16
N MET A 204 -7.52 -17.71 11.99
CA MET A 204 -8.87 -18.01 11.48
C MET A 204 -9.02 -19.45 11.00
N PHE A 205 -7.89 -20.09 10.63
CA PHE A 205 -7.87 -21.35 9.89
C PHE A 205 -7.12 -22.47 10.61
N VAL A 206 -6.38 -22.16 11.66
CA VAL A 206 -5.51 -23.13 12.35
C VAL A 206 -5.97 -23.33 13.78
N PRO A 207 -6.01 -24.59 14.28
CA PRO A 207 -6.41 -24.89 15.65
C PRO A 207 -5.61 -24.09 16.69
N LYS A 208 -6.26 -23.75 17.81
CA LYS A 208 -5.66 -23.01 18.91
C LYS A 208 -4.49 -23.78 19.56
N GLY A 209 -3.46 -23.05 19.97
CA GLY A 209 -2.30 -23.56 20.72
C GLY A 209 -1.13 -24.02 19.86
N LEU A 210 -1.22 -23.93 18.53
CA LEU A 210 -0.13 -24.30 17.63
C LEU A 210 0.86 -23.15 17.46
N THR A 211 2.16 -23.49 17.46
CA THR A 211 3.24 -22.55 17.18
C THR A 211 3.24 -22.20 15.68
N LEU A 212 3.13 -20.93 15.36
CA LEU A 212 3.12 -20.41 13.98
C LEU A 212 4.48 -19.90 13.54
N VAL A 213 5.10 -19.05 14.37
CA VAL A 213 6.35 -18.35 14.06
C VAL A 213 7.19 -18.24 15.32
N ASN A 214 8.49 -18.41 15.15
CA ASN A 214 9.49 -18.12 16.17
C ASN A 214 10.40 -17.01 15.67
N THR A 215 10.61 -15.97 16.48
CA THR A 215 11.69 -15.02 16.25
C THR A 215 12.88 -15.38 17.11
N LYS A 216 14.09 -15.28 16.56
CA LYS A 216 15.34 -15.51 17.27
C LYS A 216 16.28 -14.34 17.06
N GLY A 217 16.93 -13.90 18.10
CA GLY A 217 17.94 -12.89 18.03
C GLY A 217 19.03 -13.11 19.10
N LYS A 218 20.12 -12.37 18.98
CA LYS A 218 21.24 -12.46 19.93
C LYS A 218 20.82 -12.06 21.35
N LEU A 219 19.94 -11.08 21.47
CA LEU A 219 19.34 -10.68 22.74
C LEU A 219 18.13 -11.55 23.05
N GLN A 220 18.05 -12.08 24.29
CA GLN A 220 16.95 -12.94 24.70
C GLN A 220 15.56 -12.32 24.50
N ARG A 221 15.42 -11.00 24.66
CA ARG A 221 14.17 -10.27 24.41
C ARG A 221 13.67 -10.33 22.95
N ALA A 222 14.54 -10.69 22.01
CA ALA A 222 14.19 -10.88 20.60
C ALA A 222 13.64 -12.29 20.33
N ASN A 223 13.80 -13.22 21.28
CA ASN A 223 13.30 -14.57 21.15
C ASN A 223 11.83 -14.61 21.59
N ARG A 224 10.94 -14.81 20.64
CA ARG A 224 9.51 -14.90 20.90
C ARG A 224 8.92 -16.07 20.14
N GLU A 225 7.99 -16.74 20.75
CA GLU A 225 7.16 -17.75 20.13
C GLU A 225 5.75 -17.18 19.96
N TYR A 226 5.22 -17.24 18.74
CA TYR A 226 3.87 -16.82 18.42
C TYR A 226 3.01 -18.05 18.17
N LYS A 227 1.95 -18.18 18.97
CA LYS A 227 0.99 -19.30 18.90
C LYS A 227 -0.38 -18.80 18.49
N THR A 228 -1.17 -19.70 17.93
CA THR A 228 -2.59 -19.47 17.75
C THR A 228 -3.26 -19.32 19.12
N ALA A 229 -4.00 -18.21 19.31
CA ALA A 229 -4.53 -17.81 20.61
C ALA A 229 -6.07 -17.87 20.70
N VAL A 230 -6.75 -17.84 19.55
CA VAL A 230 -8.21 -17.79 19.47
C VAL A 230 -8.77 -19.03 18.79
N GLU A 231 -10.06 -19.28 18.97
CA GLU A 231 -10.75 -20.34 18.26
C GLU A 231 -10.84 -20.00 16.77
N PRO A 232 -10.53 -20.96 15.88
CA PRO A 232 -10.57 -20.74 14.44
C PRO A 232 -12.00 -20.56 13.94
N ILE A 233 -12.14 -19.93 12.77
CA ILE A 233 -13.43 -19.82 12.08
C ILE A 233 -13.74 -21.14 11.36
N ASP A 234 -12.73 -21.70 10.70
CA ASP A 234 -12.88 -22.94 9.94
C ASP A 234 -11.51 -23.59 9.70
N THR A 235 -11.31 -24.75 10.30
CA THR A 235 -10.07 -25.54 10.15
C THR A 235 -10.13 -26.54 8.99
N LEU A 236 -11.29 -26.72 8.38
CA LEU A 236 -11.54 -27.71 7.32
C LEU A 236 -11.61 -27.07 5.93
N MET A 237 -11.66 -25.73 5.84
CA MET A 237 -11.72 -25.03 4.56
C MET A 237 -10.45 -25.30 3.74
N PRO A 238 -10.57 -25.90 2.54
CA PRO A 238 -9.43 -26.00 1.63
C PRO A 238 -8.95 -24.61 1.21
N ILE A 239 -7.67 -24.32 1.41
CA ILE A 239 -7.07 -23.02 1.10
C ILE A 239 -5.88 -23.21 0.18
N VAL A 240 -5.87 -22.44 -0.91
CA VAL A 240 -4.71 -22.30 -1.81
C VAL A 240 -4.18 -20.88 -1.66
N VAL A 241 -2.87 -20.74 -1.44
CA VAL A 241 -2.21 -19.43 -1.35
C VAL A 241 -1.41 -19.20 -2.62
N LEU A 242 -1.68 -18.08 -3.31
CA LEU A 242 -0.90 -17.66 -4.48
C LEU A 242 0.19 -16.70 -4.03
N VAL A 243 1.42 -16.96 -4.44
CA VAL A 243 2.60 -16.13 -4.21
C VAL A 243 3.39 -15.95 -5.51
N ASN A 244 4.29 -14.96 -5.58
CA ASN A 244 5.22 -14.69 -6.69
C ASN A 244 6.67 -14.68 -6.21
#